data_316fad4a2eed409effad7b8d4d52274e
#
_entry.id   316fad4a2eed409effad7b8d4d52274e
#
_cell.length_a   1.000
_cell.length_b   1.000
_cell.length_c   1.000
_cell.angle_alpha   90.00
_cell.angle_beta   90.00
_cell.angle_gamma   90.00
#
_symmetry.space_group_name_H-M   'P 1'
#
loop_
_entity.id
_entity.type
_entity.pdbx_description
1 polymer ?
#
loop_
_entity_poly.entity_id
_entity_poly.type
_entity_poly.pdbx_seq_one_letter_code
_entity_poly.pdbx_strand_id
1 'polypeptide(L)'
;MYGVSDVYKAQVKASTRDWAIRLALSLDSGETYDLTEQDVESGTLTYQESSTCGDTIQVGSTYANSLDFSLINRDGRFNKVNLQDATIVARIGLLLPDGTWEYVPLGKFNIYEPGKKLSTISIRSLDNMYKLNAPFANVDIQYPTNVMTLMSTICTHCGVPLSA
;
A
#
# COMPACT_ATOMS: atom_id res chain seq x y z
N MET A 1 -13.46 -9.22 4.38
CA MET A 1 -12.48 -10.19 4.94
C MET A 1 -11.94 -10.98 3.77
N TYR A 2 -10.62 -11.01 3.56
CA TYR A 2 -10.02 -11.81 2.47
C TYR A 2 -10.26 -13.30 2.72
N GLY A 3 -10.69 -14.02 1.67
CA GLY A 3 -10.84 -15.46 1.74
C GLY A 3 -9.47 -16.13 1.74
N VAL A 4 -9.05 -16.68 2.87
CA VAL A 4 -7.83 -17.49 3.00
C VAL A 4 -8.23 -18.94 3.23
N SER A 5 -7.35 -19.90 2.84
CA SER A 5 -7.58 -21.32 3.03
C SER A 5 -7.64 -21.68 4.52
N ASP A 6 -8.28 -22.82 4.84
CA ASP A 6 -8.29 -23.30 6.22
C ASP A 6 -6.90 -23.76 6.66
N VAL A 7 -6.06 -24.20 5.72
CA VAL A 7 -4.65 -24.54 5.95
C VAL A 7 -3.88 -23.27 6.36
N TYR A 8 -4.10 -22.15 5.69
CA TYR A 8 -3.51 -20.85 6.08
C TYR A 8 -3.91 -20.44 7.50
N LYS A 9 -5.22 -20.53 7.82
CA LYS A 9 -5.73 -20.21 9.18
C LYS A 9 -5.10 -21.09 10.28
N ALA A 10 -4.83 -22.35 9.96
CA ALA A 10 -4.15 -23.26 10.88
C ALA A 10 -2.66 -22.89 11.02
N GLN A 11 -1.99 -22.64 9.88
CA GLN A 11 -0.55 -22.31 9.86
C GLN A 11 -0.24 -20.97 10.54
N VAL A 12 -1.11 -19.98 10.46
CA VAL A 12 -0.95 -18.70 11.21
C VAL A 12 -0.85 -18.93 12.72
N LYS A 13 -1.49 -19.99 13.24
CA LYS A 13 -1.48 -20.32 14.68
C LYS A 13 -0.32 -21.25 15.07
N ALA A 14 0.45 -21.77 14.11
CA ALA A 14 1.58 -22.64 14.38
C ALA A 14 2.71 -21.90 15.09
N SER A 15 3.54 -22.66 15.82
CA SER A 15 4.70 -22.10 16.53
C SER A 15 5.82 -21.63 15.59
N THR A 16 5.96 -22.28 14.43
CA THR A 16 6.95 -21.95 13.40
C THR A 16 6.21 -21.46 12.15
N ARG A 17 6.63 -20.29 11.64
CA ARG A 17 6.01 -19.65 10.47
C ARG A 17 7.06 -18.96 9.64
N ASP A 18 7.07 -19.22 8.36
CA ASP A 18 7.91 -18.53 7.40
C ASP A 18 7.06 -17.53 6.60
N TRP A 19 7.50 -16.29 6.58
CA TRP A 19 6.82 -15.20 5.92
C TRP A 19 7.65 -14.69 4.73
N ALA A 20 6.95 -14.31 3.68
CA ALA A 20 7.55 -13.62 2.53
C ALA A 20 6.77 -12.36 2.20
N ILE A 21 7.44 -11.38 1.60
CA ILE A 21 6.81 -10.19 1.05
C ILE A 21 6.93 -10.17 -0.46
N ARG A 22 5.90 -9.68 -1.14
CA ARG A 22 5.90 -9.38 -2.57
C ARG A 22 5.38 -7.97 -2.77
N LEU A 23 6.17 -7.14 -3.46
CA LEU A 23 5.85 -5.75 -3.74
C LEU A 23 5.90 -5.56 -5.25
N ALA A 24 4.75 -5.37 -5.89
CA ALA A 24 4.68 -4.99 -7.30
C ALA A 24 4.72 -3.47 -7.38
N LEU A 25 5.87 -2.92 -7.77
CA LEU A 25 6.11 -1.50 -7.99
C LEU A 25 5.73 -1.16 -9.44
N SER A 26 4.84 -0.21 -9.63
CA SER A 26 4.44 0.30 -10.94
C SER A 26 4.76 1.80 -11.03
N LEU A 27 5.55 2.17 -12.02
CA LEU A 27 5.90 3.55 -12.29
C LEU A 27 4.83 4.24 -13.12
N ASP A 28 4.81 5.55 -13.06
CA ASP A 28 3.94 6.37 -13.92
C ASP A 28 4.29 6.24 -15.42
N SER A 29 5.54 5.87 -15.74
CA SER A 29 5.98 5.52 -17.10
C SER A 29 5.36 4.24 -17.67
N GLY A 30 4.67 3.43 -16.83
CA GLY A 30 4.13 2.12 -17.19
C GLY A 30 5.10 0.95 -16.95
N GLU A 31 6.35 1.21 -16.56
CA GLU A 31 7.28 0.15 -16.16
C GLU A 31 6.86 -0.47 -14.82
N THR A 32 7.09 -1.77 -14.67
CA THR A 32 6.78 -2.52 -13.45
C THR A 32 7.98 -3.30 -12.96
N TYR A 33 8.13 -3.40 -11.63
CA TYR A 33 9.18 -4.17 -10.98
C TYR A 33 8.57 -5.05 -9.90
N ASP A 34 8.85 -6.33 -9.94
CA ASP A 34 8.49 -7.27 -8.88
C ASP A 34 9.63 -7.33 -7.86
N LEU A 35 9.38 -6.80 -6.66
CA LEU A 35 10.33 -6.76 -5.56
C LEU A 35 10.00 -7.85 -4.54
N THR A 36 11.06 -8.42 -4.00
CA THR A 36 11.01 -9.48 -3.00
C THR A 36 11.68 -9.02 -1.71
N GLU A 37 11.72 -9.90 -0.71
CA GLU A 37 12.49 -9.68 0.52
C GLU A 37 13.99 -9.43 0.29
N GLN A 38 14.53 -9.88 -0.85
CA GLN A 38 15.95 -9.66 -1.22
C GLN A 38 16.23 -8.24 -1.71
N ASP A 39 15.20 -7.56 -2.19
CA ASP A 39 15.27 -6.18 -2.68
C ASP A 39 15.05 -5.16 -1.56
N VAL A 40 14.56 -5.60 -0.42
CA VAL A 40 14.27 -4.76 0.76
C VAL A 40 15.35 -4.94 1.81
N GLU A 41 15.86 -3.83 2.35
CA GLU A 41 16.84 -3.85 3.43
C GLU A 41 16.21 -4.43 4.70
N SER A 42 16.86 -5.46 5.26
CA SER A 42 16.34 -6.20 6.41
C SER A 42 16.04 -5.28 7.60
N GLY A 43 14.87 -5.47 8.20
CA GLY A 43 14.44 -4.70 9.37
C GLY A 43 13.92 -3.30 9.08
N THR A 44 13.82 -2.90 7.81
CA THR A 44 13.34 -1.55 7.44
C THR A 44 11.87 -1.53 6.99
N LEU A 45 11.29 -2.70 6.68
CA LEU A 45 9.90 -2.77 6.26
C LEU A 45 8.97 -2.53 7.45
N THR A 46 8.15 -1.50 7.33
CA THR A 46 7.12 -1.16 8.31
C THR A 46 5.78 -1.00 7.60
N TYR A 47 4.80 -1.77 8.02
CA TYR A 47 3.40 -1.60 7.64
C TYR A 47 2.62 -1.10 8.84
N GLN A 48 1.93 0.00 8.68
CA GLN A 48 1.14 0.60 9.74
C GLN A 48 -0.31 0.79 9.27
N GLU A 49 -1.21 0.14 9.98
CA GLU A 49 -2.65 0.23 9.78
C GLU A 49 -3.29 0.84 11.03
N SER A 50 -4.12 1.85 10.83
CA SER A 50 -4.89 2.45 11.93
C SER A 50 -6.28 2.81 11.45
N SER A 51 -7.26 2.61 12.31
CA SER A 51 -8.65 3.04 12.09
C SER A 51 -8.93 4.44 12.65
N THR A 52 -7.98 5.02 13.40
CA THR A 52 -8.16 6.31 14.08
C THR A 52 -6.89 7.15 14.01
N CYS A 53 -7.06 8.47 13.97
CA CYS A 53 -5.95 9.42 14.08
C CYS A 53 -5.77 9.77 15.57
N GLY A 54 -4.86 9.03 16.26
CA GLY A 54 -4.56 9.21 17.69
C GLY A 54 -5.38 8.29 18.62
N ASP A 55 -5.33 8.55 19.91
CA ASP A 55 -5.88 7.69 20.98
C ASP A 55 -7.40 7.77 21.12
N THR A 56 -8.07 8.69 20.43
CA THR A 56 -9.50 8.90 20.47
C THR A 56 -10.16 8.73 19.11
N ILE A 57 -11.26 7.98 19.08
CA ILE A 57 -12.09 7.85 17.87
C ILE A 57 -12.78 9.19 17.62
N GLN A 58 -12.43 9.85 16.52
CA GLN A 58 -13.09 11.06 16.06
C GLN A 58 -13.95 10.74 14.83
N VAL A 59 -15.24 11.08 14.91
CA VAL A 59 -16.15 10.93 13.77
C VAL A 59 -15.73 11.86 12.65
N GLY A 60 -15.52 11.29 11.45
CA GLY A 60 -15.08 12.04 10.27
C GLY A 60 -13.57 12.18 10.11
N SER A 61 -12.75 11.64 11.04
CA SER A 61 -11.31 11.53 10.80
C SER A 61 -11.03 10.31 9.91
N THR A 62 -10.14 10.50 8.92
CA THR A 62 -9.61 9.43 8.08
C THR A 62 -8.13 9.28 8.35
N TYR A 63 -7.65 8.04 8.41
CA TYR A 63 -6.23 7.72 8.52
C TYR A 63 -5.80 6.98 7.26
N ALA A 64 -4.67 7.38 6.67
CA ALA A 64 -4.05 6.67 5.58
C ALA A 64 -3.08 5.63 6.15
N ASN A 65 -3.22 4.38 5.74
CA ASN A 65 -2.25 3.35 6.10
C ASN A 65 -0.92 3.62 5.39
N SER A 66 0.18 3.31 6.06
CA SER A 66 1.51 3.49 5.49
C SER A 66 2.24 2.17 5.27
N LEU A 67 3.07 2.16 4.22
CA LEU A 67 4.05 1.12 3.94
C LEU A 67 5.38 1.79 3.65
N ASP A 68 6.33 1.64 4.57
CA ASP A 68 7.63 2.28 4.52
C ASP A 68 8.73 1.22 4.50
N PHE A 69 9.76 1.39 3.68
CA PHE A 69 10.90 0.48 3.61
C PHE A 69 12.10 1.12 2.91
N SER A 70 13.27 0.49 3.03
CA SER A 70 14.46 0.83 2.26
C SER A 70 14.68 -0.18 1.13
N LEU A 71 14.65 0.30 -0.11
CA LEU A 71 14.94 -0.49 -1.30
C LEU A 71 16.45 -0.56 -1.52
N ILE A 72 16.99 -1.77 -1.71
CA ILE A 72 18.41 -2.00 -2.02
C ILE A 72 18.67 -1.59 -3.47
N ASN A 73 19.65 -0.72 -3.68
CA ASN A 73 20.01 -0.19 -4.99
C ASN A 73 21.54 -0.24 -5.23
N ARG A 74 22.20 -1.32 -4.80
CA ARG A 74 23.66 -1.50 -4.95
C ARG A 74 24.09 -1.62 -6.40
N ASP A 75 23.25 -2.18 -7.25
CA ASP A 75 23.44 -2.33 -8.69
C ASP A 75 23.11 -1.06 -9.48
N GLY A 76 22.53 -0.06 -8.83
CA GLY A 76 22.18 1.23 -9.44
C GLY A 76 20.98 1.19 -10.39
N ARG A 77 20.21 0.08 -10.45
CA ARG A 77 19.08 -0.10 -11.38
C ARG A 77 18.00 0.97 -11.24
N PHE A 78 17.85 1.56 -10.06
CA PHE A 78 16.87 2.63 -9.80
C PHE A 78 17.46 4.06 -9.86
N ASN A 79 18.74 4.23 -10.26
CA ASN A 79 19.39 5.54 -10.26
C ASN A 79 18.68 6.54 -11.18
N LYS A 80 18.20 6.08 -12.33
CA LYS A 80 17.52 6.90 -13.34
C LYS A 80 15.99 6.82 -13.26
N VAL A 81 15.46 6.01 -12.34
CA VAL A 81 14.02 5.79 -12.20
C VAL A 81 13.42 6.90 -11.35
N ASN A 82 12.33 7.51 -11.85
CA ASN A 82 11.52 8.39 -11.03
C ASN A 82 10.52 7.55 -10.23
N LEU A 83 10.69 7.55 -8.91
CA LEU A 83 9.82 6.82 -7.98
C LEU A 83 8.73 7.71 -7.36
N GLN A 84 8.75 9.02 -7.65
CA GLN A 84 7.69 9.91 -7.21
C GLN A 84 6.37 9.51 -7.86
N ASP A 85 5.30 9.45 -7.07
CA ASP A 85 3.95 9.09 -7.50
C ASP A 85 3.78 7.65 -8.03
N ALA A 86 4.86 6.83 -7.99
CA ALA A 86 4.77 5.41 -8.30
C ALA A 86 3.87 4.68 -7.29
N THR A 87 3.28 3.56 -7.71
CA THR A 87 2.39 2.78 -6.87
C THR A 87 2.98 1.42 -6.52
N ILE A 88 2.67 0.95 -5.32
CA ILE A 88 3.10 -0.36 -4.81
C ILE A 88 1.87 -1.17 -4.44
N VAL A 89 1.74 -2.37 -5.00
CA VAL A 89 0.80 -3.38 -4.53
C VAL A 89 1.55 -4.34 -3.63
N ALA A 90 1.25 -4.31 -2.34
CA ALA A 90 1.93 -5.11 -1.33
C ALA A 90 1.12 -6.37 -0.98
N ARG A 91 1.82 -7.51 -0.84
CA ARG A 91 1.26 -8.79 -0.41
C ARG A 91 2.19 -9.44 0.60
N ILE A 92 1.60 -10.06 1.62
CA ILE A 92 2.33 -10.89 2.58
C ILE A 92 1.99 -12.36 2.32
N GLY A 93 3.01 -13.21 2.22
CA GLY A 93 2.87 -14.65 2.02
C GLY A 93 3.21 -15.42 3.28
N LEU A 94 2.51 -16.52 3.49
CA LEU A 94 2.81 -17.51 4.51
C LEU A 94 3.12 -18.84 3.82
N LEU A 95 4.23 -19.47 4.20
CA LEU A 95 4.59 -20.79 3.73
C LEU A 95 3.66 -21.84 4.36
N LEU A 96 2.96 -22.59 3.52
CA LEU A 96 2.08 -23.67 3.97
C LEU A 96 2.86 -24.99 4.16
N PRO A 97 2.32 -25.95 4.91
CA PRO A 97 2.98 -27.24 5.17
C PRO A 97 3.28 -28.07 3.92
N ASP A 98 2.58 -27.84 2.82
CA ASP A 98 2.80 -28.47 1.50
C ASP A 98 3.93 -27.84 0.70
N GLY A 99 4.60 -26.80 1.24
CA GLY A 99 5.66 -26.06 0.59
C GLY A 99 5.18 -24.96 -0.37
N THR A 100 3.89 -24.70 -0.45
CA THR A 100 3.34 -23.61 -1.26
C THR A 100 3.22 -22.31 -0.46
N TRP A 101 3.26 -21.16 -1.16
CA TRP A 101 3.05 -19.84 -0.59
C TRP A 101 1.62 -19.36 -0.84
N GLU A 102 0.89 -19.03 0.22
CA GLU A 102 -0.40 -18.34 0.09
C GLU A 102 -0.24 -16.87 0.45
N TYR A 103 -0.62 -15.97 -0.49
CA TYR A 103 -0.43 -14.53 -0.36
C TYR A 103 -1.74 -13.82 -0.03
N VAL A 104 -1.67 -12.93 0.96
CA VAL A 104 -2.76 -12.03 1.34
C VAL A 104 -2.36 -10.60 0.93
N PRO A 105 -3.25 -9.85 0.24
CA PRO A 105 -2.97 -8.46 -0.10
C PRO A 105 -2.99 -7.59 1.16
N LEU A 106 -1.97 -6.74 1.31
CA LEU A 106 -1.92 -5.68 2.33
C LEU A 106 -2.57 -4.38 1.83
N GLY A 107 -2.49 -4.13 0.52
CA GLY A 107 -3.09 -2.95 -0.08
C GLY A 107 -2.31 -2.40 -1.27
N LYS A 108 -2.80 -1.27 -1.78
CA LYS A 108 -2.15 -0.45 -2.80
C LYS A 108 -1.72 0.87 -2.17
N PHE A 109 -0.43 1.18 -2.30
CA PHE A 109 0.21 2.35 -1.71
C PHE A 109 0.77 3.25 -2.80
N ASN A 110 0.80 4.55 -2.55
CA ASN A 110 1.36 5.56 -3.46
C ASN A 110 2.61 6.14 -2.81
N ILE A 111 3.72 6.11 -3.51
CA ILE A 111 4.99 6.66 -3.02
C ILE A 111 4.89 8.19 -3.06
N TYR A 112 5.03 8.84 -1.90
CA TYR A 112 4.99 10.29 -1.81
C TYR A 112 6.35 10.91 -1.49
N GLU A 113 7.27 10.15 -0.89
CA GLU A 113 8.60 10.65 -0.53
C GLU A 113 9.68 9.58 -0.76
N PRO A 114 10.26 9.50 -1.98
CA PRO A 114 11.43 8.66 -2.24
C PRO A 114 12.72 9.41 -1.85
N GLY A 115 13.50 8.84 -0.94
CA GLY A 115 14.80 9.39 -0.50
C GLY A 115 15.97 8.59 -1.04
N LYS A 116 16.73 9.11 -2.03
CA LYS A 116 17.89 8.41 -2.61
C LYS A 116 19.13 8.58 -1.74
N LYS A 117 19.76 7.47 -1.38
CA LYS A 117 21.10 7.36 -0.79
C LYS A 117 22.00 6.57 -1.76
N LEU A 118 23.29 6.45 -1.45
CA LEU A 118 24.27 5.80 -2.35
C LEU A 118 23.88 4.36 -2.76
N SER A 119 23.48 3.54 -1.80
CA SER A 119 23.20 2.11 -2.03
C SER A 119 21.77 1.69 -1.69
N THR A 120 20.97 2.61 -1.18
CA THR A 120 19.57 2.37 -0.78
C THR A 120 18.69 3.54 -1.17
N ILE A 121 17.40 3.27 -1.30
CA ILE A 121 16.37 4.28 -1.53
C ILE A 121 15.32 4.09 -0.44
N SER A 122 15.14 5.09 0.42
CA SER A 122 14.04 5.07 1.38
C SER A 122 12.74 5.36 0.65
N ILE A 123 11.76 4.49 0.85
CA ILE A 123 10.42 4.60 0.28
C ILE A 123 9.45 4.89 1.43
N ARG A 124 8.69 5.97 1.29
CA ARG A 124 7.53 6.27 2.13
C ARG A 124 6.30 6.29 1.26
N SER A 125 5.31 5.51 1.63
CA SER A 125 4.10 5.38 0.83
C SER A 125 2.84 5.31 1.69
N LEU A 126 1.76 5.87 1.16
CA LEU A 126 0.44 5.91 1.80
C LEU A 126 -0.60 5.25 0.90
N ASP A 127 -1.63 4.67 1.50
CA ASP A 127 -2.76 4.14 0.74
C ASP A 127 -3.58 5.27 0.07
N ASN A 128 -4.62 4.90 -0.67
CA ASN A 128 -5.41 5.89 -1.41
C ASN A 128 -6.20 6.87 -0.52
N MET A 129 -6.31 6.61 0.79
CA MET A 129 -7.05 7.49 1.70
C MET A 129 -6.40 8.87 1.81
N TYR A 130 -5.07 8.97 1.65
CA TYR A 130 -4.39 10.26 1.68
C TYR A 130 -4.85 11.21 0.57
N LYS A 131 -5.27 10.67 -0.59
CA LYS A 131 -5.76 11.46 -1.73
C LYS A 131 -7.08 12.16 -1.44
N LEU A 132 -7.86 11.62 -0.49
CA LEU A 132 -9.12 12.24 -0.08
C LEU A 132 -8.92 13.52 0.73
N ASN A 133 -7.70 13.85 1.13
CA ASN A 133 -7.34 15.13 1.75
C ASN A 133 -7.15 16.24 0.70
N ALA A 134 -7.89 16.21 -0.40
CA ALA A 134 -7.86 17.22 -1.45
C ALA A 134 -8.91 18.32 -1.18
N PRO A 135 -8.63 19.58 -1.60
CA PRO A 135 -9.62 20.65 -1.51
C PRO A 135 -10.86 20.34 -2.34
N PHE A 136 -12.02 20.42 -1.72
CA PHE A 136 -13.31 20.12 -2.36
C PHE A 136 -13.96 21.35 -3.06
N ALA A 137 -13.34 22.52 -2.98
CA ALA A 137 -13.91 23.79 -3.40
C ALA A 137 -14.28 23.91 -4.89
N ASN A 138 -13.70 23.07 -5.75
CA ASN A 138 -13.87 23.13 -7.20
C ASN A 138 -14.66 21.95 -7.77
N VAL A 139 -15.39 21.23 -6.91
CA VAL A 139 -16.20 20.08 -7.36
C VAL A 139 -17.62 20.57 -7.64
N ASP A 140 -18.06 20.44 -8.89
CA ASP A 140 -19.42 20.81 -9.28
C ASP A 140 -20.41 19.71 -8.84
N ILE A 141 -21.11 19.96 -7.76
CA ILE A 141 -22.18 19.07 -7.24
C ILE A 141 -23.47 19.85 -7.15
N GLN A 142 -24.48 19.36 -7.87
CA GLN A 142 -25.83 19.89 -7.74
C GLN A 142 -26.56 19.28 -6.55
N TYR A 143 -27.11 20.11 -5.69
CA TYR A 143 -27.91 19.71 -4.54
C TYR A 143 -29.41 19.93 -4.79
N PRO A 144 -30.30 19.03 -4.29
CA PRO A 144 -30.00 17.85 -3.45
C PRO A 144 -29.43 16.67 -4.26
N THR A 145 -28.47 15.93 -3.66
CA THR A 145 -27.89 14.72 -4.26
C THR A 145 -27.94 13.55 -3.28
N ASN A 146 -27.90 12.31 -3.79
CA ASN A 146 -27.81 11.15 -2.91
C ASN A 146 -26.38 10.88 -2.47
N VAL A 147 -26.22 10.12 -1.36
CA VAL A 147 -24.93 9.83 -0.75
C VAL A 147 -23.99 9.10 -1.70
N MET A 148 -24.49 8.15 -2.51
CA MET A 148 -23.66 7.38 -3.44
C MET A 148 -23.11 8.26 -4.57
N THR A 149 -23.94 9.16 -5.10
CA THR A 149 -23.49 10.15 -6.09
C THR A 149 -22.43 11.08 -5.49
N LEU A 150 -22.63 11.56 -4.27
CA LEU A 150 -21.66 12.39 -3.58
C LEU A 150 -20.31 11.66 -3.39
N MET A 151 -20.35 10.42 -2.86
CA MET A 151 -19.16 9.60 -2.68
C MET A 151 -18.43 9.32 -4.00
N SER A 152 -19.17 8.93 -5.05
CA SER A 152 -18.61 8.69 -6.39
C SER A 152 -17.93 9.93 -6.94
N THR A 153 -18.55 11.10 -6.80
CA THR A 153 -18.00 12.38 -7.28
C THR A 153 -16.72 12.74 -6.51
N ILE A 154 -16.70 12.59 -5.19
CA ILE A 154 -15.51 12.81 -4.36
C ILE A 154 -14.37 11.86 -4.79
N CYS A 155 -14.66 10.57 -4.87
CA CYS A 155 -13.67 9.57 -5.25
C CYS A 155 -13.10 9.83 -6.65
N THR A 156 -13.97 10.18 -7.61
CA THR A 156 -13.54 10.53 -8.97
C THR A 156 -12.65 11.78 -8.98
N HIS A 157 -13.03 12.83 -8.25
CA HIS A 157 -12.23 14.04 -8.13
C HIS A 157 -10.85 13.78 -7.54
N CYS A 158 -10.78 12.90 -6.55
CA CYS A 158 -9.52 12.52 -5.88
C CYS A 158 -8.74 11.43 -6.62
N GLY A 159 -9.23 10.90 -7.74
CA GLY A 159 -8.60 9.79 -8.47
C GLY A 159 -8.54 8.48 -7.67
N VAL A 160 -9.53 8.25 -6.79
CA VAL A 160 -9.64 7.06 -5.97
C VAL A 160 -10.73 6.15 -6.54
N PRO A 161 -10.42 4.89 -6.91
CA PRO A 161 -11.45 3.97 -7.38
C PRO A 161 -12.42 3.61 -6.24
N LEU A 162 -13.72 3.77 -6.49
CA LEU A 162 -14.76 3.29 -5.60
C LEU A 162 -15.04 1.82 -5.96
N SER A 163 -14.75 0.89 -5.05
CA SER A 163 -15.17 -0.51 -5.22
C SER A 163 -16.66 -0.63 -4.90
N ALA A 164 -17.41 -1.25 -5.82
CA ALA A 164 -18.81 -1.59 -5.61
C ALA A 164 -18.97 -2.73 -4.60
#